data_a906233f0058b8ae7402970aa90ebcc2
#
_entry.id   a906233f0058b8ae7402970aa90ebcc2
#
_cell.length_a   1.000
_cell.length_b   1.000
_cell.length_c   1.000
_cell.angle_alpha   90.00
_cell.angle_beta   90.00
_cell.angle_gamma   90.00
#
_symmetry.space_group_name_H-M   'P 1'
#
loop_
_entity.id
_entity.type
_entity.pdbx_description
1 polymer ?
#
loop_
_entity_poly.entity_id
_entity_poly.type
_entity_poly.pdbx_seq_one_letter_code
_entity_poly.pdbx_strand_id
1 'polypeptide(L)'
;MQACRTEELFNLSHTLAAPLLARFPWPWQALDCLADFLLALGESLPAGEYNSLAPGVWVAKTARVAPTAFLGAPCIIGPGAEVRHCAFIRGAALVGAGAVVGNSVELKNCILFNGAQAPHFNYIGDSILGHKAHLGAGAVTSNLKSDKSLVVIKGAGCELATGRKKLGALVGDGAEVGCNSVLCPGAVLGKNSQVYPTSCVRGVVPAGHIFKGPGLVVKRLLDFEGRQ
;
A
#
# COMPACT_ATOMS: atom_id res chain seq x y z
N MET A 1 18.91 -9.00 2.45
CA MET A 1 17.58 -8.45 2.11
C MET A 1 16.62 -8.37 3.30
N GLN A 2 17.14 -8.32 4.51
CA GLN A 2 16.32 -8.23 5.74
C GLN A 2 15.31 -7.06 5.65
N ALA A 3 15.72 -5.90 5.15
CA ALA A 3 14.87 -4.73 4.99
C ALA A 3 13.55 -4.93 4.19
N CYS A 4 13.40 -6.07 3.49
CA CYS A 4 12.17 -6.39 2.74
C CYS A 4 11.23 -7.33 3.51
N ARG A 5 11.58 -7.74 4.74
CA ARG A 5 10.75 -8.64 5.54
C ARG A 5 9.50 -7.93 6.04
N THR A 6 8.44 -8.71 6.25
CA THR A 6 7.15 -8.19 6.75
C THR A 6 7.32 -7.39 8.04
N GLU A 7 8.06 -7.91 9.01
CA GLU A 7 8.29 -7.30 10.33
C GLU A 7 9.13 -6.02 10.28
N GLU A 8 10.02 -5.92 9.27
CA GLU A 8 10.87 -4.73 9.10
C GLU A 8 10.09 -3.56 8.46
N LEU A 9 9.13 -3.88 7.59
CA LEU A 9 8.36 -2.87 6.87
C LEU A 9 7.10 -2.44 7.61
N PHE A 10 6.47 -3.34 8.38
CA PHE A 10 5.10 -3.12 8.87
C PHE A 10 4.94 -3.47 10.34
N ASN A 11 4.23 -2.61 11.07
CA ASN A 11 3.65 -2.97 12.36
C ASN A 11 2.24 -3.56 12.12
N LEU A 12 2.13 -4.86 12.26
CA LEU A 12 0.90 -5.58 11.94
C LEU A 12 -0.29 -5.25 12.86
N SER A 13 -0.08 -4.58 13.99
CA SER A 13 -1.19 -4.12 14.85
C SER A 13 -2.09 -3.06 14.17
N HIS A 14 -1.66 -2.51 13.05
CA HIS A 14 -2.36 -1.46 12.32
C HIS A 14 -3.07 -1.96 11.05
N THR A 15 -3.45 -3.22 10.99
CA THR A 15 -4.20 -3.76 9.84
C THR A 15 -5.03 -4.99 10.20
N LEU A 16 -6.20 -5.12 9.59
CA LEU A 16 -7.00 -6.35 9.63
C LEU A 16 -6.32 -7.51 8.88
N ALA A 17 -5.35 -7.23 8.01
CA ALA A 17 -4.58 -8.26 7.30
C ALA A 17 -3.45 -8.88 8.15
N ALA A 18 -3.31 -8.53 9.43
CA ALA A 18 -2.28 -9.07 10.31
C ALA A 18 -2.20 -10.60 10.29
N PRO A 19 -3.31 -11.37 10.41
CA PRO A 19 -3.26 -12.83 10.39
C PRO A 19 -2.75 -13.40 9.05
N LEU A 20 -3.00 -12.71 7.94
CA LEU A 20 -2.50 -13.11 6.64
C LEU A 20 -1.01 -12.80 6.49
N LEU A 21 -0.62 -11.56 6.77
CA LEU A 21 0.76 -11.09 6.61
C LEU A 21 1.75 -11.82 7.53
N ALA A 22 1.33 -12.16 8.74
CA ALA A 22 2.16 -12.89 9.71
C ALA A 22 2.56 -14.32 9.24
N ARG A 23 1.85 -14.88 8.25
CA ARG A 23 2.17 -16.20 7.70
C ARG A 23 3.40 -16.20 6.80
N PHE A 24 3.83 -15.03 6.34
CA PHE A 24 4.85 -14.91 5.30
C PHE A 24 6.01 -14.01 5.74
N PRO A 25 7.26 -14.46 5.55
CA PRO A 25 8.42 -13.62 5.80
C PRO A 25 8.50 -12.44 4.81
N TRP A 26 7.94 -12.61 3.60
CA TRP A 26 7.94 -11.61 2.55
C TRP A 26 6.52 -11.15 2.28
N PRO A 27 6.20 -9.84 2.46
CA PRO A 27 4.81 -9.38 2.46
C PRO A 27 4.10 -9.55 1.12
N TRP A 28 4.82 -9.56 0.00
CA TRP A 28 4.19 -9.78 -1.32
C TRP A 28 3.58 -11.18 -1.50
N GLN A 29 4.02 -12.17 -0.72
CA GLN A 29 3.45 -13.52 -0.75
C GLN A 29 1.98 -13.52 -0.29
N ALA A 30 1.62 -12.60 0.59
CA ALA A 30 0.25 -12.43 1.06
C ALA A 30 -0.72 -11.99 -0.05
N LEU A 31 -0.22 -11.29 -1.08
CA LEU A 31 -1.05 -10.77 -2.17
C LEU A 31 -1.67 -11.86 -3.05
N ASP A 32 -1.09 -13.07 -3.08
CA ASP A 32 -1.65 -14.21 -3.81
C ASP A 32 -2.88 -14.81 -3.12
N CYS A 33 -2.95 -14.66 -1.79
CA CYS A 33 -4.04 -15.17 -0.97
C CYS A 33 -5.02 -14.07 -0.52
N LEU A 34 -4.82 -12.82 -0.97
CA LEU A 34 -5.56 -11.68 -0.45
C LEU A 34 -7.07 -11.77 -0.75
N ALA A 35 -7.45 -12.17 -1.96
CA ALA A 35 -8.86 -12.22 -2.32
C ALA A 35 -9.65 -13.20 -1.44
N ASP A 36 -9.16 -14.43 -1.29
CA ASP A 36 -9.81 -15.45 -0.46
C ASP A 36 -9.82 -15.05 1.01
N PHE A 37 -8.73 -14.45 1.48
CA PHE A 37 -8.66 -13.93 2.84
C PHE A 37 -9.69 -12.84 3.09
N LEU A 38 -9.90 -11.91 2.16
CA LEU A 38 -10.87 -10.83 2.31
C LEU A 38 -12.32 -11.36 2.31
N LEU A 39 -12.63 -12.38 1.52
CA LEU A 39 -13.93 -13.03 1.54
C LEU A 39 -14.19 -13.66 2.91
N ALA A 40 -13.26 -14.48 3.41
CA ALA A 40 -13.41 -15.13 4.70
C ALA A 40 -13.45 -14.12 5.87
N LEU A 41 -12.59 -13.09 5.84
CA LEU A 41 -12.59 -12.03 6.84
C LEU A 41 -13.90 -11.25 6.82
N GLY A 42 -14.39 -10.87 5.64
CA GLY A 42 -15.59 -10.07 5.47
C GLY A 42 -16.83 -10.75 6.06
N GLU A 43 -16.97 -12.06 5.88
CA GLU A 43 -18.07 -12.84 6.47
C GLU A 43 -18.01 -12.88 8.01
N SER A 44 -16.84 -12.70 8.61
CA SER A 44 -16.64 -12.68 10.06
C SER A 44 -16.79 -11.29 10.68
N LEU A 45 -16.90 -10.22 9.87
CA LEU A 45 -16.99 -8.86 10.38
C LEU A 45 -18.33 -8.62 11.12
N PRO A 46 -18.30 -7.89 12.25
CA PRO A 46 -19.51 -7.64 13.03
C PRO A 46 -20.57 -6.85 12.22
N ALA A 47 -21.77 -7.41 12.06
CA ALA A 47 -22.88 -6.74 11.38
C ALA A 47 -23.31 -5.43 12.10
N GLY A 48 -22.98 -5.28 13.40
CA GLY A 48 -23.14 -4.04 14.15
C GLY A 48 -22.24 -2.90 13.67
N GLU A 49 -21.08 -3.21 13.07
CA GLU A 49 -20.05 -2.25 12.67
C GLU A 49 -19.92 -2.10 11.15
N TYR A 50 -20.28 -3.13 10.40
CA TYR A 50 -20.11 -3.16 8.93
C TYR A 50 -21.44 -3.40 8.22
N ASN A 51 -21.59 -2.78 7.05
CA ASN A 51 -22.64 -3.04 6.08
C ASN A 51 -22.06 -3.91 4.94
N SER A 52 -22.80 -4.94 4.54
CA SER A 52 -22.55 -5.64 3.27
C SER A 52 -23.32 -4.89 2.18
N LEU A 53 -22.62 -4.14 1.33
CA LEU A 53 -23.26 -3.35 0.26
C LEU A 53 -23.55 -4.19 -0.99
N ALA A 54 -22.76 -5.23 -1.23
CA ALA A 54 -22.90 -6.19 -2.30
C ALA A 54 -22.16 -7.48 -1.91
N PRO A 55 -22.36 -8.62 -2.59
CA PRO A 55 -21.59 -9.83 -2.35
C PRO A 55 -20.08 -9.54 -2.41
N GLY A 56 -19.36 -9.79 -1.31
CA GLY A 56 -17.93 -9.57 -1.21
C GLY A 56 -17.52 -8.10 -0.98
N VAL A 57 -18.44 -7.18 -0.66
CA VAL A 57 -18.12 -5.76 -0.38
C VAL A 57 -18.62 -5.38 1.00
N TRP A 58 -17.70 -5.15 1.94
CA TRP A 58 -18.01 -4.74 3.30
C TRP A 58 -17.48 -3.35 3.58
N VAL A 59 -18.33 -2.49 4.12
CA VAL A 59 -18.02 -1.10 4.42
C VAL A 59 -18.37 -0.79 5.86
N ALA A 60 -17.41 -0.33 6.65
CA ALA A 60 -17.67 0.09 8.01
C ALA A 60 -18.71 1.22 8.06
N LYS A 61 -19.65 1.18 9.02
CA LYS A 61 -20.73 2.18 9.15
C LYS A 61 -20.21 3.60 9.38
N THR A 62 -19.00 3.74 9.88
CA THR A 62 -18.32 5.02 10.11
C THR A 62 -17.47 5.48 8.92
N ALA A 63 -17.32 4.66 7.89
CA ALA A 63 -16.61 5.05 6.67
C ALA A 63 -17.45 5.99 5.81
N ARG A 64 -16.78 6.86 5.07
CA ARG A 64 -17.40 7.77 4.10
C ARG A 64 -17.05 7.36 2.69
N VAL A 65 -18.04 6.95 1.92
CA VAL A 65 -17.88 6.55 0.52
C VAL A 65 -18.67 7.51 -0.37
N ALA A 66 -17.98 8.19 -1.27
CA ALA A 66 -18.61 9.10 -2.22
C ALA A 66 -19.51 8.33 -3.20
N PRO A 67 -20.67 8.88 -3.61
CA PRO A 67 -21.64 8.19 -4.46
C PRO A 67 -21.14 7.85 -5.86
N THR A 68 -20.06 8.49 -6.31
CA THR A 68 -19.42 8.22 -7.61
C THR A 68 -18.24 7.27 -7.52
N ALA A 69 -17.92 6.74 -6.34
CA ALA A 69 -16.90 5.73 -6.18
C ALA A 69 -17.44 4.34 -6.60
N PHE A 70 -16.58 3.54 -7.23
CA PHE A 70 -16.88 2.15 -7.55
C PHE A 70 -16.15 1.22 -6.58
N LEU A 71 -16.86 0.29 -5.98
CA LEU A 71 -16.33 -0.72 -5.07
C LEU A 71 -16.51 -2.12 -5.68
N GLY A 72 -15.46 -2.68 -6.26
CA GLY A 72 -15.42 -4.06 -6.77
C GLY A 72 -15.04 -5.06 -5.68
N ALA A 73 -15.65 -6.23 -5.74
CA ALA A 73 -15.38 -7.34 -4.80
C ALA A 73 -14.06 -8.10 -5.13
N PRO A 74 -13.45 -8.77 -4.14
CA PRO A 74 -13.68 -8.56 -2.72
C PRO A 74 -13.06 -7.24 -2.23
N CYS A 75 -13.78 -6.54 -1.32
CA CYS A 75 -13.33 -5.26 -0.80
C CYS A 75 -13.80 -5.06 0.64
N ILE A 76 -12.90 -4.59 1.50
CA ILE A 76 -13.23 -4.18 2.87
C ILE A 76 -12.79 -2.73 3.07
N ILE A 77 -13.70 -1.87 3.48
CA ILE A 77 -13.44 -0.47 3.85
C ILE A 77 -13.57 -0.33 5.36
N GLY A 78 -12.47 -0.02 6.02
CA GLY A 78 -12.35 0.05 7.48
C GLY A 78 -13.02 1.28 8.13
N PRO A 79 -13.14 1.28 9.46
CA PRO A 79 -13.77 2.35 10.22
C PRO A 79 -13.13 3.71 9.97
N GLY A 80 -13.95 4.74 9.77
CA GLY A 80 -13.48 6.11 9.56
C GLY A 80 -12.70 6.33 8.26
N ALA A 81 -12.57 5.32 7.40
CA ALA A 81 -11.92 5.47 6.10
C ALA A 81 -12.74 6.38 5.17
N GLU A 82 -12.05 7.03 4.25
CA GLU A 82 -12.65 7.92 3.27
C GLU A 82 -12.36 7.44 1.85
N VAL A 83 -13.41 7.15 1.08
CA VAL A 83 -13.32 6.83 -0.35
C VAL A 83 -14.00 7.97 -1.12
N ARG A 84 -13.20 8.76 -1.83
CA ARG A 84 -13.63 10.01 -2.46
C ARG A 84 -14.22 9.78 -3.85
N HIS A 85 -14.70 10.88 -4.43
CA HIS A 85 -15.32 10.87 -5.75
C HIS A 85 -14.42 10.26 -6.83
N CYS A 86 -15.03 9.46 -7.71
CA CYS A 86 -14.36 8.79 -8.84
C CYS A 86 -13.25 7.81 -8.45
N ALA A 87 -13.15 7.41 -7.18
CA ALA A 87 -12.28 6.31 -6.80
C ALA A 87 -12.75 5.01 -7.44
N PHE A 88 -11.80 4.23 -7.98
CA PHE A 88 -12.06 2.96 -8.65
C PHE A 88 -11.36 1.81 -7.92
N ILE A 89 -12.08 1.13 -7.03
CA ILE A 89 -11.59 -0.06 -6.34
C ILE A 89 -11.99 -1.27 -7.15
N ARG A 90 -11.01 -1.91 -7.82
CA ARG A 90 -11.25 -3.02 -8.76
C ARG A 90 -11.47 -4.36 -8.08
N GLY A 91 -11.12 -4.49 -6.82
CA GLY A 91 -11.25 -5.71 -6.03
C GLY A 91 -9.92 -6.21 -5.49
N ALA A 92 -10.01 -7.20 -4.60
CA ALA A 92 -8.95 -7.67 -3.72
C ALA A 92 -8.29 -6.50 -2.99
N ALA A 93 -9.10 -5.62 -2.36
CA ALA A 93 -8.61 -4.42 -1.69
C ALA A 93 -9.03 -4.36 -0.23
N LEU A 94 -8.06 -4.19 0.66
CA LEU A 94 -8.27 -3.84 2.06
C LEU A 94 -7.90 -2.38 2.27
N VAL A 95 -8.86 -1.57 2.70
CA VAL A 95 -8.66 -0.17 3.09
C VAL A 95 -8.80 -0.09 4.60
N GLY A 96 -7.69 0.18 5.30
CA GLY A 96 -7.61 0.22 6.76
C GLY A 96 -8.38 1.36 7.40
N ALA A 97 -8.51 1.32 8.72
CA ALA A 97 -9.19 2.35 9.48
C ALA A 97 -8.57 3.74 9.27
N GLY A 98 -9.39 4.77 9.03
CA GLY A 98 -8.93 6.14 8.81
C GLY A 98 -8.08 6.34 7.55
N ALA A 99 -7.97 5.34 6.67
CA ALA A 99 -7.25 5.47 5.42
C ALA A 99 -8.02 6.32 4.40
N VAL A 100 -7.30 6.94 3.47
CA VAL A 100 -7.88 7.82 2.44
C VAL A 100 -7.59 7.25 1.06
N VAL A 101 -8.65 6.93 0.33
CA VAL A 101 -8.65 6.62 -1.10
C VAL A 101 -9.28 7.81 -1.82
N GLY A 102 -8.45 8.65 -2.37
CA GLY A 102 -8.83 9.98 -2.86
C GLY A 102 -9.49 10.00 -4.23
N ASN A 103 -9.64 11.21 -4.76
CA ASN A 103 -10.25 11.41 -6.07
C ASN A 103 -9.46 10.70 -7.16
N SER A 104 -10.19 9.94 -8.00
CA SER A 104 -9.62 9.24 -9.16
C SER A 104 -8.44 8.33 -8.83
N VAL A 105 -8.47 7.72 -7.66
CA VAL A 105 -7.50 6.70 -7.23
C VAL A 105 -7.98 5.33 -7.68
N GLU A 106 -7.10 4.57 -8.32
CA GLU A 106 -7.39 3.18 -8.67
C GLU A 106 -6.65 2.22 -7.73
N LEU A 107 -7.40 1.27 -7.13
CA LEU A 107 -6.87 0.19 -6.29
C LEU A 107 -7.13 -1.17 -6.92
N LYS A 108 -6.11 -2.04 -6.90
CA LYS A 108 -6.22 -3.41 -7.39
C LYS A 108 -5.25 -4.33 -6.65
N ASN A 109 -5.76 -5.38 -6.02
CA ASN A 109 -4.96 -6.37 -5.29
C ASN A 109 -3.95 -5.72 -4.33
N CYS A 110 -4.47 -4.99 -3.34
CA CYS A 110 -3.63 -4.18 -2.45
C CYS A 110 -4.15 -4.12 -1.01
N ILE A 111 -3.23 -3.82 -0.11
CA ILE A 111 -3.52 -3.60 1.31
C ILE A 111 -3.07 -2.18 1.66
N LEU A 112 -4.00 -1.36 2.13
CA LEU A 112 -3.74 -0.08 2.76
C LEU A 112 -3.95 -0.25 4.26
N PHE A 113 -2.90 -0.03 5.05
CA PHE A 113 -2.98 -0.09 6.51
C PHE A 113 -3.75 1.12 7.06
N ASN A 114 -4.02 1.09 8.36
CA ASN A 114 -4.71 2.17 9.06
C ASN A 114 -3.98 3.50 8.83
N GLY A 115 -4.74 4.54 8.47
CA GLY A 115 -4.23 5.88 8.21
C GLY A 115 -3.39 6.04 6.95
N ALA A 116 -3.25 5.01 6.11
CA ALA A 116 -2.55 5.14 4.82
C ALA A 116 -3.33 6.08 3.89
N GLN A 117 -2.62 6.91 3.12
CA GLN A 117 -3.23 7.96 2.30
C GLN A 117 -2.75 7.89 0.85
N ALA A 118 -3.71 7.80 -0.05
CA ALA A 118 -3.55 7.99 -1.49
C ALA A 118 -4.61 9.01 -1.95
N PRO A 119 -4.38 10.32 -1.75
CA PRO A 119 -5.45 11.32 -1.80
C PRO A 119 -5.85 11.76 -3.20
N HIS A 120 -5.00 11.61 -4.23
CA HIS A 120 -5.25 12.20 -5.55
C HIS A 120 -4.56 11.44 -6.69
N PHE A 121 -5.34 10.94 -7.66
CA PHE A 121 -4.85 10.44 -8.96
C PHE A 121 -3.75 9.37 -8.82
N ASN A 122 -3.88 8.48 -7.85
CA ASN A 122 -2.90 7.43 -7.64
C ASN A 122 -3.34 6.13 -8.31
N TYR A 123 -2.37 5.32 -8.77
CA TYR A 123 -2.59 3.92 -9.10
C TYR A 123 -1.84 3.03 -8.10
N ILE A 124 -2.56 2.13 -7.44
CA ILE A 124 -2.00 1.20 -6.45
C ILE A 124 -2.40 -0.21 -6.84
N GLY A 125 -1.49 -0.90 -7.51
CA GLY A 125 -1.70 -2.27 -7.97
C GLY A 125 -0.68 -3.23 -7.41
N ASP A 126 -1.13 -4.41 -6.94
CA ASP A 126 -0.29 -5.48 -6.39
C ASP A 126 0.72 -4.94 -5.36
N SER A 127 0.24 -4.13 -4.40
CA SER A 127 1.06 -3.30 -3.52
C SER A 127 0.56 -3.33 -2.08
N ILE A 128 1.43 -2.97 -1.14
CA ILE A 128 1.09 -2.80 0.27
C ILE A 128 1.58 -1.43 0.74
N LEU A 129 0.66 -0.64 1.31
CA LEU A 129 0.96 0.63 1.96
C LEU A 129 0.81 0.48 3.47
N GLY A 130 1.89 0.69 4.21
CA GLY A 130 1.97 0.59 5.65
C GLY A 130 1.19 1.67 6.40
N HIS A 131 1.22 1.58 7.72
CA HIS A 131 0.54 2.51 8.62
C HIS A 131 1.00 3.95 8.37
N LYS A 132 0.03 4.87 8.13
CA LYS A 132 0.29 6.28 7.83
C LYS A 132 1.25 6.51 6.65
N ALA A 133 1.45 5.54 5.77
CA ALA A 133 2.17 5.78 4.53
C ALA A 133 1.37 6.72 3.62
N HIS A 134 2.04 7.62 2.91
CA HIS A 134 1.40 8.62 2.08
C HIS A 134 1.98 8.62 0.66
N LEU A 135 1.09 8.61 -0.34
CA LEU A 135 1.42 8.84 -1.74
C LEU A 135 0.95 10.22 -2.17
N GLY A 136 1.87 11.09 -2.55
CA GLY A 136 1.56 12.40 -3.14
C GLY A 136 0.74 12.28 -4.42
N ALA A 137 0.13 13.37 -4.84
CA ALA A 137 -0.73 13.42 -6.02
C ALA A 137 -0.01 12.87 -7.27
N GLY A 138 -0.67 12.00 -8.02
CA GLY A 138 -0.12 11.42 -9.24
C GLY A 138 0.98 10.38 -9.03
N ALA A 139 1.35 10.06 -7.80
CA ALA A 139 2.30 8.97 -7.55
C ALA A 139 1.64 7.61 -7.86
N VAL A 140 2.39 6.70 -8.50
CA VAL A 140 1.88 5.42 -8.96
C VAL A 140 2.81 4.26 -8.61
N THR A 141 2.21 3.08 -8.36
CA THR A 141 2.95 1.83 -8.21
C THR A 141 2.88 1.04 -9.52
N SER A 142 3.91 1.15 -10.37
CA SER A 142 4.00 0.31 -11.57
C SER A 142 4.20 -1.14 -11.16
N ASN A 143 3.30 -2.04 -11.57
CA ASN A 143 3.28 -3.42 -11.11
C ASN A 143 3.71 -4.46 -12.14
N LEU A 144 4.01 -4.05 -13.37
CA LEU A 144 4.42 -4.94 -14.45
C LEU A 144 5.67 -4.39 -15.14
N LYS A 145 6.69 -5.23 -15.31
CA LYS A 145 7.87 -4.88 -16.10
C LYS A 145 7.54 -4.85 -17.59
N SER A 146 8.22 -3.96 -18.34
CA SER A 146 8.01 -3.82 -19.79
C SER A 146 8.32 -5.10 -20.56
N ASP A 147 9.35 -5.84 -20.12
CA ASP A 147 9.76 -7.14 -20.70
C ASP A 147 8.90 -8.32 -20.25
N LYS A 148 7.90 -8.06 -19.36
CA LYS A 148 6.99 -9.06 -18.78
C LYS A 148 7.68 -10.20 -18.01
N SER A 149 8.97 -10.06 -17.68
CA SER A 149 9.70 -11.02 -16.85
C SER A 149 9.26 -10.95 -15.39
N LEU A 150 9.67 -11.93 -14.59
CA LEU A 150 9.37 -11.95 -13.14
C LEU A 150 10.04 -10.76 -12.45
N VAL A 151 9.34 -10.23 -11.44
CA VAL A 151 9.86 -9.12 -10.65
C VAL A 151 10.94 -9.63 -9.71
N VAL A 152 12.08 -8.94 -9.70
CA VAL A 152 13.20 -9.16 -8.79
C VAL A 152 13.44 -7.87 -8.03
N ILE A 153 13.45 -7.96 -6.71
CA ILE A 153 13.78 -6.81 -5.84
C ILE A 153 15.30 -6.72 -5.76
N LYS A 154 15.85 -5.55 -6.09
CA LYS A 154 17.30 -5.29 -6.11
C LYS A 154 17.66 -4.26 -5.03
N GLY A 155 18.69 -4.52 -4.25
CA GLY A 155 19.18 -3.55 -3.27
C GLY A 155 20.33 -4.08 -2.43
N ALA A 156 21.18 -3.18 -1.94
CA ALA A 156 22.33 -3.48 -1.09
C ALA A 156 23.23 -4.62 -1.60
N GLY A 157 23.47 -4.67 -2.92
CA GLY A 157 24.29 -5.71 -3.56
C GLY A 157 23.64 -7.09 -3.66
N CYS A 158 22.37 -7.22 -3.33
CA CYS A 158 21.61 -8.48 -3.37
C CYS A 158 20.40 -8.38 -4.28
N GLU A 159 19.99 -9.53 -4.82
CA GLU A 159 18.76 -9.70 -5.58
C GLU A 159 17.84 -10.72 -4.88
N LEU A 160 16.53 -10.41 -4.84
CA LEU A 160 15.53 -11.26 -4.25
C LEU A 160 14.44 -11.56 -5.27
N ALA A 161 14.40 -12.80 -5.74
CA ALA A 161 13.37 -13.27 -6.66
C ALA A 161 12.01 -13.31 -5.94
N THR A 162 10.98 -12.69 -6.51
CA THR A 162 9.65 -12.65 -5.90
C THR A 162 8.74 -13.79 -6.37
N GLY A 163 9.09 -14.45 -7.46
CA GLY A 163 8.24 -15.43 -8.14
C GLY A 163 7.04 -14.81 -8.86
N ARG A 164 6.84 -13.50 -8.78
CA ARG A 164 5.65 -12.81 -9.29
C ARG A 164 5.92 -12.09 -10.61
N LYS A 165 4.95 -12.19 -11.53
CA LYS A 165 4.95 -11.40 -12.76
C LYS A 165 4.45 -9.97 -12.52
N LYS A 166 3.57 -9.80 -11.50
CA LYS A 166 3.04 -8.49 -11.08
C LYS A 166 3.35 -8.28 -9.60
N LEU A 167 4.07 -7.23 -9.33
CA LEU A 167 4.32 -6.68 -7.99
C LEU A 167 4.59 -5.20 -8.14
N GLY A 168 3.78 -4.37 -7.50
CA GLY A 168 3.96 -2.93 -7.46
C GLY A 168 5.03 -2.53 -6.44
N ALA A 169 4.63 -1.93 -5.35
CA ALA A 169 5.53 -1.45 -4.32
C ALA A 169 5.14 -1.92 -2.92
N LEU A 170 6.15 -2.02 -2.07
CA LEU A 170 5.99 -2.20 -0.63
C LEU A 170 6.42 -0.89 0.03
N VAL A 171 5.45 -0.17 0.57
CA VAL A 171 5.66 1.15 1.18
C VAL A 171 5.54 0.99 2.69
N GLY A 172 6.64 1.03 3.40
CA GLY A 172 6.72 0.82 4.85
C GLY A 172 5.96 1.88 5.65
N ASP A 173 5.77 1.60 6.94
CA ASP A 173 5.05 2.50 7.84
C ASP A 173 5.67 3.90 7.85
N GLY A 174 4.83 4.95 7.76
CA GLY A 174 5.25 6.35 7.78
C GLY A 174 6.09 6.79 6.59
N ALA A 175 6.17 6.00 5.52
CA ALA A 175 6.91 6.40 4.32
C ALA A 175 6.12 7.43 3.50
N GLU A 176 6.82 8.41 2.94
CA GLU A 176 6.27 9.54 2.20
C GLU A 176 6.75 9.54 0.75
N VAL A 177 5.84 9.52 -0.20
CA VAL A 177 6.17 9.55 -1.63
C VAL A 177 5.74 10.89 -2.25
N GLY A 178 6.70 11.62 -2.79
CA GLY A 178 6.45 12.90 -3.45
C GLY A 178 5.58 12.78 -4.70
N CYS A 179 4.90 13.87 -5.04
CA CYS A 179 3.97 13.93 -6.18
C CYS A 179 4.61 13.47 -7.49
N ASN A 180 3.80 12.86 -8.37
CA ASN A 180 4.20 12.39 -9.71
C ASN A 180 5.40 11.43 -9.72
N SER A 181 5.64 10.73 -8.62
CA SER A 181 6.68 9.71 -8.55
C SER A 181 6.18 8.35 -9.03
N VAL A 182 7.06 7.60 -9.66
CA VAL A 182 6.80 6.23 -10.10
C VAL A 182 7.60 5.26 -9.24
N LEU A 183 6.91 4.41 -8.49
CA LEU A 183 7.50 3.28 -7.83
C LEU A 183 7.51 2.11 -8.82
N CYS A 184 8.70 1.76 -9.33
CA CYS A 184 8.86 0.69 -10.30
C CYS A 184 8.54 -0.68 -9.70
N PRO A 185 8.23 -1.71 -10.53
CA PRO A 185 7.89 -3.04 -10.04
C PRO A 185 8.91 -3.60 -9.05
N GLY A 186 8.43 -3.94 -7.85
CA GLY A 186 9.26 -4.42 -6.75
C GLY A 186 10.02 -3.32 -5.99
N ALA A 187 9.64 -2.06 -6.12
CA ALA A 187 10.18 -1.00 -5.25
C ALA A 187 9.80 -1.23 -3.79
N VAL A 188 10.76 -1.06 -2.89
CA VAL A 188 10.58 -1.21 -1.45
C VAL A 188 11.02 0.06 -0.75
N LEU A 189 10.13 0.67 -0.01
CA LEU A 189 10.39 1.84 0.81
C LEU A 189 10.36 1.43 2.28
N GLY A 190 11.49 1.54 2.96
CA GLY A 190 11.61 1.25 4.39
C GLY A 190 10.79 2.23 5.25
N LYS A 191 10.56 1.88 6.51
CA LYS A 191 9.82 2.73 7.46
C LYS A 191 10.37 4.16 7.51
N ASN A 192 9.46 5.15 7.52
CA ASN A 192 9.81 6.57 7.61
C ASN A 192 10.77 7.07 6.50
N SER A 193 10.85 6.38 5.38
CA SER A 193 11.60 6.87 4.22
C SER A 193 10.83 7.94 3.47
N GLN A 194 11.54 8.73 2.68
CA GLN A 194 10.95 9.77 1.83
C GLN A 194 11.43 9.63 0.38
N VAL A 195 10.57 9.97 -0.55
CA VAL A 195 10.88 10.06 -1.98
C VAL A 195 10.57 11.47 -2.45
N TYR A 196 11.55 12.13 -3.08
CA TYR A 196 11.32 13.44 -3.66
C TYR A 196 10.33 13.39 -4.82
N PRO A 197 9.58 14.47 -5.07
CA PRO A 197 8.64 14.54 -6.20
C PRO A 197 9.31 14.20 -7.54
N THR A 198 8.50 13.72 -8.49
CA THR A 198 8.93 13.38 -9.87
C THR A 198 10.04 12.33 -9.97
N SER A 199 10.15 11.49 -8.97
CA SER A 199 11.18 10.44 -8.90
C SER A 199 10.76 9.15 -9.56
N CYS A 200 11.73 8.44 -10.19
CA CYS A 200 11.59 7.07 -10.64
C CYS A 200 12.37 6.14 -9.70
N VAL A 201 11.67 5.49 -8.78
CA VAL A 201 12.29 4.66 -7.73
C VAL A 201 12.38 3.22 -8.17
N ARG A 202 13.58 2.64 -8.09
CA ARG A 202 13.85 1.22 -8.34
C ARG A 202 14.60 0.62 -7.16
N GLY A 203 14.21 -0.61 -6.77
CA GLY A 203 14.87 -1.34 -5.69
C GLY A 203 14.49 -0.84 -4.30
N VAL A 204 15.42 -0.84 -3.37
CA VAL A 204 15.17 -0.61 -1.95
C VAL A 204 15.67 0.76 -1.50
N VAL A 205 14.77 1.56 -0.94
CA VAL A 205 15.11 2.77 -0.16
C VAL A 205 15.13 2.37 1.31
N PRO A 206 16.26 2.50 2.03
CA PRO A 206 16.35 2.07 3.42
C PRO A 206 15.43 2.87 4.35
N ALA A 207 15.08 2.28 5.50
CA ALA A 207 14.31 2.96 6.54
C ALA A 207 15.01 4.26 6.98
N GLY A 208 14.24 5.33 7.19
CA GLY A 208 14.76 6.62 7.62
C GLY A 208 15.68 7.31 6.59
N HIS A 209 15.55 7.00 5.31
CA HIS A 209 16.34 7.65 4.25
C HIS A 209 15.45 8.43 3.28
N ILE A 210 16.06 9.37 2.58
CA ILE A 210 15.45 10.19 1.55
C ILE A 210 16.05 9.79 0.20
N PHE A 211 15.19 9.37 -0.72
CA PHE A 211 15.54 9.19 -2.13
C PHE A 211 15.38 10.53 -2.85
N LYS A 212 16.48 11.14 -3.26
CA LYS A 212 16.51 12.42 -3.99
C LYS A 212 16.65 12.25 -5.49
N GLY A 213 17.00 11.04 -5.93
CA GLY A 213 17.21 10.68 -7.34
C GLY A 213 18.08 9.43 -7.47
N PRO A 214 18.25 8.90 -8.69
CA PRO A 214 19.12 7.75 -8.95
C PRO A 214 20.53 7.97 -8.41
N GLY A 215 21.01 7.03 -7.58
CA GLY A 215 22.33 7.10 -6.94
C GLY A 215 22.42 8.09 -5.77
N LEU A 216 21.38 8.83 -5.46
CA LEU A 216 21.39 9.80 -4.36
C LEU A 216 20.33 9.45 -3.30
N VAL A 217 20.74 8.63 -2.34
CA VAL A 217 19.96 8.26 -1.16
C VAL A 217 20.72 8.74 0.08
N VAL A 218 20.10 9.56 0.89
CA VAL A 218 20.71 10.15 2.08
C VAL A 218 19.94 9.80 3.32
N LYS A 219 20.60 9.70 4.47
CA LYS A 219 19.93 9.49 5.74
C LYS A 219 19.06 10.71 6.07
N ARG A 220 17.82 10.48 6.49
CA ARG A 220 16.94 11.53 7.00
C ARG A 220 17.49 11.98 8.35
N LEU A 221 17.75 13.28 8.48
CA LEU A 221 18.04 13.86 9.78
C LEU A 221 16.72 13.92 10.55
N LEU A 222 16.54 13.02 11.51
CA LEU A 222 15.44 13.05 12.45
C LEU A 222 15.80 14.05 13.54
N ASP A 223 15.63 15.35 13.29
CA ASP A 223 15.66 16.36 14.32
C ASP A 223 14.76 17.52 13.95
N PHE A 224 13.50 17.38 14.26
CA PHE A 224 12.66 18.49 14.69
C PHE A 224 11.63 17.94 15.70
N GLU A 225 12.11 17.48 16.86
CA GLU A 225 11.34 17.63 18.09
C GLU A 225 11.18 19.15 18.29
N GLY A 226 10.03 19.69 17.98
CA GLY A 226 9.71 21.07 18.32
C GLY A 226 9.12 21.96 17.24
N ARG A 227 8.24 21.47 16.34
CA ARG A 227 7.25 22.33 15.70
C ARG A 227 5.89 21.66 15.77
N GLN A 228 5.12 22.12 16.78
CA GLN A 228 3.66 21.95 16.87
C GLN A 228 2.98 22.73 15.76
#